data_5b99c80672407d097036f46997cef11c
#
_entry.id   5b99c80672407d097036f46997cef11c
#
_cell.length_a   1.000
_cell.length_b   1.000
_cell.length_c   1.000
_cell.angle_alpha   90.00
_cell.angle_beta   90.00
_cell.angle_gamma   90.00
#
_symmetry.space_group_name_H-M   'P 1'
#
loop_
_entity.id
_entity.type
_entity.pdbx_description
1 polymer ?
#
loop_
_entity_poly.entity_id
_entity_poly.type
_entity_poly.pdbx_seq_one_letter_code
_entity_poly.pdbx_strand_id
1 'polypeptide(L)'
;MNLILKSALSNALVAILLLSGVIGCTQLRQLTYPEDFTYLEKEQVEGLMREMGDSVGRLGQLVSKSSSSEIDQQKVIESLSELESITSRIIGGRSQTNQLFISEHIEQFVSDVGTAKMFVKSTPPNYSKVRAITNSCQECHKLR
;
A
#
# COMPACT_ATOMS: atom_id res chain seq x y z
N MET A 1 -56.97 -21.07 2.22
CA MET A 1 -55.96 -20.62 1.20
C MET A 1 -55.34 -19.27 1.52
N ASN A 2 -55.94 -18.39 2.31
CA ASN A 2 -55.43 -17.05 2.59
C ASN A 2 -54.40 -16.94 3.74
N LEU A 3 -54.31 -17.90 4.65
CA LEU A 3 -53.37 -17.83 5.78
C LEU A 3 -51.92 -18.17 5.39
N ILE A 4 -51.75 -19.17 4.53
CA ILE A 4 -50.41 -19.63 4.07
C ILE A 4 -49.73 -18.55 3.19
N LEU A 5 -50.53 -17.87 2.37
CA LEU A 5 -50.05 -16.80 1.50
C LEU A 5 -49.60 -15.57 2.31
N LYS A 6 -50.28 -15.23 3.40
CA LYS A 6 -49.91 -14.13 4.30
C LYS A 6 -48.61 -14.41 5.07
N SER A 7 -48.39 -15.65 5.52
CA SER A 7 -47.15 -16.01 6.21
C SER A 7 -45.98 -16.05 5.27
N ALA A 8 -46.11 -16.48 4.03
CA ALA A 8 -45.06 -16.46 3.04
C ALA A 8 -44.67 -15.03 2.63
N LEU A 9 -45.63 -14.12 2.47
CA LEU A 9 -45.33 -12.69 2.21
C LEU A 9 -44.61 -12.01 3.37
N SER A 10 -45.01 -12.29 4.62
CA SER A 10 -44.38 -11.73 5.81
C SER A 10 -42.93 -12.15 5.95
N ASN A 11 -42.65 -13.44 5.71
CA ASN A 11 -41.27 -13.94 5.79
C ASN A 11 -40.36 -13.41 4.67
N ALA A 12 -40.91 -13.23 3.46
CA ALA A 12 -40.17 -12.62 2.35
C ALA A 12 -39.83 -11.14 2.63
N LEU A 13 -40.75 -10.40 3.23
CA LEU A 13 -40.53 -8.99 3.56
C LEU A 13 -39.42 -8.81 4.65
N VAL A 14 -39.43 -9.69 5.66
CA VAL A 14 -38.37 -9.68 6.71
C VAL A 14 -37.03 -10.06 6.13
N ALA A 15 -36.95 -11.01 5.22
CA ALA A 15 -35.70 -11.40 4.57
C ALA A 15 -35.10 -10.26 3.71
N ILE A 16 -35.96 -9.51 2.99
CA ILE A 16 -35.54 -8.35 2.18
C ILE A 16 -35.04 -7.20 3.08
N LEU A 17 -35.68 -6.97 4.21
CA LEU A 17 -35.25 -5.93 5.18
C LEU A 17 -33.92 -6.29 5.84
N LEU A 18 -33.64 -7.55 6.09
CA LEU A 18 -32.35 -8.00 6.66
C LEU A 18 -31.20 -7.92 5.65
N LEU A 19 -31.46 -8.19 4.36
CA LEU A 19 -30.45 -8.05 3.29
C LEU A 19 -30.08 -6.60 2.99
N SER A 20 -31.02 -5.66 3.11
CA SER A 20 -30.77 -4.23 2.83
C SER A 20 -29.92 -3.54 3.93
N GLY A 21 -29.87 -4.08 5.14
CA GLY A 21 -29.09 -3.50 6.24
C GLY A 21 -27.58 -3.64 6.11
N VAL A 22 -27.07 -4.61 5.33
CA VAL A 22 -25.63 -4.89 5.24
C VAL A 22 -24.91 -3.98 4.20
N ILE A 23 -25.63 -3.47 3.21
CA ILE A 23 -25.05 -2.67 2.12
C ILE A 23 -24.82 -1.21 2.53
N GLY A 24 -25.51 -0.73 3.56
CA GLY A 24 -25.50 0.70 3.95
C GLY A 24 -24.21 1.22 4.56
N CYS A 25 -23.43 0.39 5.27
CA CYS A 25 -22.27 0.87 6.03
C CYS A 25 -21.07 1.24 5.14
N THR A 26 -20.87 0.53 4.05
CA THR A 26 -19.73 0.78 3.14
C THR A 26 -19.98 2.00 2.25
N GLN A 27 -21.20 2.22 1.85
CA GLN A 27 -21.58 3.39 1.03
C GLN A 27 -21.64 4.70 1.84
N LEU A 28 -22.03 4.65 3.13
CA LEU A 28 -21.99 5.82 4.00
C LEU A 28 -20.55 6.32 4.24
N ARG A 29 -19.58 5.42 4.30
CA ARG A 29 -18.17 5.78 4.47
C ARG A 29 -17.63 6.55 3.27
N GLN A 30 -17.97 6.15 2.05
CA GLN A 30 -17.52 6.86 0.83
C GLN A 30 -18.10 8.28 0.72
N LEU A 31 -19.27 8.52 1.29
CA LEU A 31 -19.90 9.86 1.30
C LEU A 31 -19.35 10.79 2.40
N THR A 32 -18.65 10.26 3.39
CA THR A 32 -18.13 11.04 4.53
C THR A 32 -16.66 11.43 4.37
N TYR A 33 -15.92 10.79 3.50
CA TYR A 33 -14.52 11.13 3.24
C TYR A 33 -14.39 12.01 1.99
N PRO A 34 -13.44 12.96 1.97
CA PRO A 34 -13.10 13.73 0.76
C PRO A 34 -12.73 12.79 -0.40
N GLU A 35 -12.93 13.25 -1.64
CA GLU A 35 -12.62 12.46 -2.86
C GLU A 35 -11.13 12.05 -2.95
N ASP A 36 -10.26 12.81 -2.28
CA ASP A 36 -8.82 12.56 -2.20
C ASP A 36 -8.40 11.71 -0.98
N PHE A 37 -9.36 11.20 -0.18
CA PHE A 37 -9.08 10.37 0.99
C PHE A 37 -9.06 8.88 0.64
N THR A 38 -7.95 8.22 0.89
CA THR A 38 -7.81 6.76 0.70
C THR A 38 -8.06 6.02 2.01
N TYR A 39 -9.24 5.37 2.09
CA TYR A 39 -9.52 4.47 3.21
C TYR A 39 -8.88 3.11 2.95
N LEU A 40 -7.96 2.71 3.81
CA LEU A 40 -7.28 1.41 3.75
C LEU A 40 -7.77 0.51 4.86
N GLU A 41 -8.31 -0.64 4.48
CA GLU A 41 -8.60 -1.72 5.42
C GLU A 41 -7.30 -2.35 5.93
N LYS A 42 -7.35 -2.95 7.11
CA LYS A 42 -6.18 -3.56 7.75
C LYS A 42 -5.49 -4.58 6.83
N GLU A 43 -6.27 -5.43 6.19
CA GLU A 43 -5.80 -6.48 5.28
C GLU A 43 -5.11 -5.91 4.04
N GLN A 44 -5.59 -4.77 3.54
CA GLN A 44 -4.96 -4.05 2.43
C GLN A 44 -3.61 -3.49 2.85
N VAL A 45 -3.52 -2.87 4.03
CA VAL A 45 -2.25 -2.37 4.58
C VAL A 45 -1.25 -3.50 4.77
N GLU A 46 -1.68 -4.62 5.37
CA GLU A 46 -0.81 -5.78 5.57
C GLU A 46 -0.32 -6.37 4.24
N GLY A 47 -1.19 -6.41 3.22
CA GLY A 47 -0.83 -6.82 1.86
C GLY A 47 0.24 -5.91 1.25
N LEU A 48 0.02 -4.61 1.28
CA LEU A 48 0.95 -3.61 0.73
C LEU A 48 2.30 -3.62 1.46
N MET A 49 2.30 -3.74 2.79
CA MET A 49 3.54 -3.84 3.58
C MET A 49 4.32 -5.11 3.25
N ARG A 50 3.65 -6.22 2.95
CA ARG A 50 4.28 -7.46 2.52
C ARG A 50 4.92 -7.31 1.14
N GLU A 51 4.19 -6.73 0.17
CA GLU A 51 4.72 -6.44 -1.16
C GLU A 51 5.96 -5.52 -1.10
N MET A 52 5.92 -4.48 -0.26
CA MET A 52 7.06 -3.60 -0.02
C MET A 52 8.25 -4.37 0.57
N GLY A 53 8.01 -5.20 1.58
CA GLY A 53 9.04 -6.03 2.21
C GLY A 53 9.72 -6.97 1.22
N ASP A 54 8.94 -7.63 0.38
CA ASP A 54 9.44 -8.54 -0.66
C ASP A 54 10.26 -7.77 -1.71
N SER A 55 9.79 -6.58 -2.13
CA SER A 55 10.50 -5.75 -3.10
C SER A 55 11.82 -5.21 -2.53
N VAL A 56 11.83 -4.75 -1.27
CA VAL A 56 13.07 -4.34 -0.57
C VAL A 56 14.02 -5.52 -0.39
N GLY A 57 13.51 -6.70 -0.09
CA GLY A 57 14.31 -7.93 0.02
C GLY A 57 15.02 -8.28 -1.29
N ARG A 58 14.28 -8.26 -2.42
CA ARG A 58 14.87 -8.44 -3.77
C ARG A 58 15.91 -7.38 -4.09
N LEU A 59 15.60 -6.11 -3.79
CA LEU A 59 16.52 -5.00 -4.00
C LEU A 59 17.83 -5.18 -3.20
N GLY A 60 17.73 -5.61 -1.94
CA GLY A 60 18.87 -5.92 -1.10
C GLY A 60 19.76 -7.02 -1.72
N GLN A 61 19.17 -8.07 -2.26
CA GLN A 61 19.91 -9.15 -2.96
C GLN A 61 20.64 -8.63 -4.21
N LEU A 62 20.01 -7.75 -4.99
CA LEU A 62 20.63 -7.18 -6.19
C LEU A 62 21.88 -6.37 -5.86
N VAL A 63 21.88 -5.60 -4.75
CA VAL A 63 22.98 -4.71 -4.37
C VAL A 63 23.95 -5.31 -3.34
N SER A 64 23.76 -6.57 -2.93
CA SER A 64 24.65 -7.28 -1.99
C SER A 64 25.95 -7.74 -2.63
N LYS A 65 26.06 -7.70 -3.97
CA LYS A 65 27.24 -8.11 -4.72
C LYS A 65 28.47 -7.27 -4.35
N SER A 66 29.62 -7.93 -4.34
CA SER A 66 30.87 -7.34 -3.86
C SER A 66 31.41 -6.25 -4.78
N SER A 67 31.11 -6.30 -6.07
CA SER A 67 31.56 -5.35 -7.08
C SER A 67 30.36 -4.62 -7.70
N SER A 68 30.48 -3.32 -7.84
CA SER A 68 29.45 -2.50 -8.53
C SER A 68 29.29 -2.89 -10.00
N SER A 69 30.33 -3.45 -10.63
CA SER A 69 30.28 -3.92 -12.02
C SER A 69 29.43 -5.20 -12.20
N GLU A 70 29.16 -5.93 -11.12
CA GLU A 70 28.30 -7.14 -11.14
C GLU A 70 26.84 -6.82 -10.86
N ILE A 71 26.53 -5.59 -10.46
CA ILE A 71 25.18 -5.14 -10.16
C ILE A 71 24.50 -4.77 -11.46
N ASP A 72 23.36 -5.41 -11.73
CA ASP A 72 22.51 -5.09 -12.85
C ASP A 72 21.74 -3.79 -12.53
N GLN A 73 22.26 -2.67 -13.06
CA GLN A 73 21.70 -1.35 -12.85
C GLN A 73 20.22 -1.25 -13.25
N GLN A 74 19.87 -1.87 -14.38
CA GLN A 74 18.50 -1.81 -14.91
C GLN A 74 17.52 -2.52 -13.96
N LYS A 75 17.87 -3.68 -13.43
CA LYS A 75 17.04 -4.40 -12.46
C LYS A 75 16.88 -3.64 -11.15
N VAL A 76 17.91 -2.91 -10.73
CA VAL A 76 17.81 -2.04 -9.54
C VAL A 76 16.82 -0.89 -9.80
N ILE A 77 16.89 -0.24 -10.97
CA ILE A 77 15.94 0.82 -11.35
C ILE A 77 14.50 0.29 -11.42
N GLU A 78 14.30 -0.89 -11.97
CA GLU A 78 12.98 -1.54 -12.06
C GLU A 78 12.42 -1.83 -10.66
N SER A 79 13.23 -2.40 -9.76
CA SER A 79 12.82 -2.67 -8.38
C SER A 79 12.49 -1.39 -7.60
N LEU A 80 13.25 -0.30 -7.81
CA LEU A 80 12.94 1.00 -7.22
C LEU A 80 11.65 1.58 -7.77
N SER A 81 11.37 1.41 -9.07
CA SER A 81 10.11 1.84 -9.68
C SER A 81 8.91 1.03 -9.21
N GLU A 82 9.11 -0.27 -8.92
CA GLU A 82 8.10 -1.11 -8.29
C GLU A 82 7.75 -0.58 -6.87
N LEU A 83 8.76 -0.23 -6.06
CA LEU A 83 8.54 0.39 -4.75
C LEU A 83 7.77 1.71 -4.85
N GLU A 84 8.09 2.59 -5.79
CA GLU A 84 7.32 3.82 -6.06
C GLU A 84 5.85 3.49 -6.40
N SER A 85 5.61 2.45 -7.20
CA SER A 85 4.26 2.02 -7.55
C SER A 85 3.49 1.47 -6.35
N ILE A 86 4.13 0.66 -5.49
CA ILE A 86 3.49 0.13 -4.28
C ILE A 86 3.13 1.27 -3.33
N THR A 87 4.06 2.19 -3.08
CA THR A 87 3.83 3.32 -2.18
C THR A 87 2.74 4.26 -2.68
N SER A 88 2.62 4.47 -4.00
CA SER A 88 1.56 5.28 -4.58
C SER A 88 0.15 4.74 -4.31
N ARG A 89 0.00 3.43 -4.14
CA ARG A 89 -1.28 2.79 -3.74
C ARG A 89 -1.64 3.06 -2.28
N ILE A 90 -0.65 3.38 -1.45
CA ILE A 90 -0.87 3.72 -0.03
C ILE A 90 -1.24 5.20 0.10
N ILE A 91 -0.54 6.08 -0.63
CA ILE A 91 -0.66 7.53 -0.48
C ILE A 91 -1.75 8.10 -1.40
N GLY A 92 -2.14 7.38 -2.49
CA GLY A 92 -3.18 7.83 -3.42
C GLY A 92 -2.98 9.25 -3.98
N GLY A 93 -1.76 9.60 -4.35
CA GLY A 93 -1.42 10.85 -5.05
C GLY A 93 -1.34 12.12 -4.19
N ARG A 94 -2.32 12.45 -3.38
CA ARG A 94 -2.37 13.56 -2.39
C ARG A 94 -3.19 13.18 -1.17
N SER A 95 -3.57 11.94 -1.07
CA SER A 95 -4.60 11.52 -0.17
C SER A 95 -4.08 11.27 1.23
N GLN A 96 -4.81 11.78 2.17
CA GLN A 96 -4.73 11.35 3.55
C GLN A 96 -5.32 9.94 3.64
N THR A 97 -4.73 9.11 4.47
CA THR A 97 -5.28 7.78 4.77
C THR A 97 -5.75 7.73 6.22
N ASN A 98 -6.65 6.79 6.52
CA ASN A 98 -7.04 6.49 7.90
C ASN A 98 -5.90 5.88 8.74
N GLN A 99 -4.74 5.59 8.11
CA GLN A 99 -3.55 5.04 8.74
C GLN A 99 -2.55 6.17 9.04
N LEU A 100 -2.82 6.98 10.06
CA LEU A 100 -2.06 8.19 10.39
C LEU A 100 -0.56 7.93 10.49
N PHE A 101 -0.15 6.85 11.15
CA PHE A 101 1.26 6.50 11.28
C PHE A 101 1.94 6.27 9.92
N ILE A 102 1.23 5.64 8.99
CA ILE A 102 1.74 5.43 7.63
C ILE A 102 1.86 6.75 6.90
N SER A 103 0.82 7.61 6.95
CA SER A 103 0.84 8.90 6.24
C SER A 103 1.95 9.83 6.72
N GLU A 104 2.34 9.76 8.00
CA GLU A 104 3.42 10.58 8.56
C GLU A 104 4.83 10.15 8.08
N HIS A 105 5.02 8.86 7.77
CA HIS A 105 6.35 8.30 7.51
C HIS A 105 6.57 7.88 6.06
N ILE A 106 5.49 7.63 5.31
CA ILE A 106 5.58 7.11 3.95
C ILE A 106 6.19 8.12 2.97
N GLU A 107 5.97 9.42 3.17
CA GLU A 107 6.53 10.48 2.32
C GLU A 107 8.06 10.49 2.36
N GLN A 108 8.63 10.30 3.56
CA GLN A 108 10.07 10.19 3.70
C GLN A 108 10.60 8.97 2.95
N PHE A 109 9.95 7.82 3.09
CA PHE A 109 10.32 6.61 2.38
C PHE A 109 10.28 6.80 0.85
N VAL A 110 9.22 7.43 0.32
CA VAL A 110 9.10 7.75 -1.12
C VAL A 110 10.23 8.67 -1.59
N SER A 111 10.57 9.69 -0.79
CA SER A 111 11.68 10.59 -1.07
C SER A 111 13.02 9.83 -1.10
N ASP A 112 13.24 8.89 -0.18
CA ASP A 112 14.44 8.06 -0.12
C ASP A 112 14.55 7.14 -1.34
N VAL A 113 13.43 6.52 -1.77
CA VAL A 113 13.38 5.69 -2.98
C VAL A 113 13.69 6.51 -4.23
N GLY A 114 13.07 7.69 -4.38
CA GLY A 114 13.35 8.60 -5.50
C GLY A 114 14.80 9.05 -5.55
N THR A 115 15.36 9.40 -4.39
CA THR A 115 16.78 9.76 -4.24
C THR A 115 17.68 8.60 -4.64
N ALA A 116 17.42 7.40 -4.15
CA ALA A 116 18.19 6.21 -4.51
C ALA A 116 18.17 5.96 -6.02
N LYS A 117 17.02 6.12 -6.66
CA LYS A 117 16.86 5.96 -8.11
C LYS A 117 17.67 6.98 -8.90
N MET A 118 17.75 8.23 -8.46
CA MET A 118 18.62 9.23 -9.07
C MET A 118 20.10 8.85 -8.95
N PHE A 119 20.55 8.37 -7.79
CA PHE A 119 21.93 7.96 -7.57
C PHE A 119 22.31 6.73 -8.41
N VAL A 120 21.41 5.78 -8.58
CA VAL A 120 21.63 4.62 -9.46
C VAL A 120 21.77 5.04 -10.92
N LYS A 121 21.05 6.07 -11.36
CA LYS A 121 21.12 6.61 -12.74
C LYS A 121 22.35 7.50 -12.99
N SER A 122 23.14 7.83 -11.97
CA SER A 122 24.35 8.63 -12.16
C SER A 122 25.45 7.87 -12.92
N THR A 123 26.44 8.60 -13.42
CA THR A 123 27.61 8.04 -14.09
C THR A 123 28.87 8.43 -13.34
N PRO A 124 29.57 7.50 -12.65
CA PRO A 124 29.23 6.09 -12.48
C PRO A 124 28.01 5.87 -11.55
N PRO A 125 27.33 4.71 -11.64
CA PRO A 125 26.21 4.40 -10.76
C PRO A 125 26.61 4.32 -9.29
N ASN A 126 25.76 4.87 -8.42
CA ASN A 126 26.00 4.84 -6.96
C ASN A 126 24.85 4.13 -6.24
N TYR A 127 25.16 3.03 -5.56
CA TYR A 127 24.18 2.18 -4.87
C TYR A 127 24.10 2.44 -3.36
N SER A 128 24.82 3.43 -2.83
CA SER A 128 24.87 3.70 -1.37
C SER A 128 23.49 4.01 -0.80
N LYS A 129 22.66 4.77 -1.51
CA LYS A 129 21.30 5.13 -1.10
C LYS A 129 20.35 3.94 -1.19
N VAL A 130 20.56 3.03 -2.15
CA VAL A 130 19.78 1.79 -2.26
C VAL A 130 19.98 0.92 -1.02
N ARG A 131 21.20 0.76 -0.56
CA ARG A 131 21.52 0.00 0.67
C ARG A 131 20.88 0.61 1.91
N ALA A 132 20.67 1.92 1.93
CA ALA A 132 20.02 2.61 3.05
C ALA A 132 18.50 2.37 3.12
N ILE A 133 17.82 2.03 2.01
CA ILE A 133 16.37 1.82 1.98
C ILE A 133 15.94 0.72 2.95
N THR A 134 16.70 -0.35 3.10
CA THR A 134 16.41 -1.43 4.05
C THR A 134 16.34 -0.90 5.50
N ASN A 135 17.18 0.07 5.83
CA ASN A 135 17.19 0.70 7.16
C ASN A 135 15.93 1.56 7.38
N SER A 136 15.43 2.24 6.34
CA SER A 136 14.21 3.07 6.44
C SER A 136 12.99 2.23 6.87
N CYS A 137 12.88 0.99 6.40
CA CYS A 137 11.84 0.06 6.87
C CYS A 137 11.96 -0.25 8.36
N GLN A 138 13.18 -0.47 8.85
CA GLN A 138 13.42 -0.76 10.26
C GLN A 138 13.12 0.45 11.14
N GLU A 139 13.49 1.65 10.73
CA GLU A 139 13.21 2.87 11.49
C GLU A 139 11.69 3.08 11.63
N CYS A 140 10.93 2.98 10.55
CA CYS A 140 9.48 3.09 10.58
C CYS A 140 8.86 2.04 11.53
N HIS A 141 9.33 0.79 11.50
CA HIS A 141 8.80 -0.29 12.36
C HIS A 141 9.23 -0.22 13.83
N LYS A 142 10.30 0.48 14.17
CA LYS A 142 10.72 0.71 15.57
C LYS A 142 9.84 1.72 16.31
N LEU A 143 9.19 2.62 15.58
CA LEU A 143 8.37 3.68 16.14
C LEU A 143 6.94 3.22 16.49
N ARG A 144 6.61 1.95 16.30
CA ARG A 144 5.27 1.37 16.44
C ARG A 144 4.99 0.75 17.82
#